data_e3c1e6b2d4d82569fe82fbc5f1db9520
#
_entry.id   e3c1e6b2d4d82569fe82fbc5f1db9520
#
_cell.length_a   1.000
_cell.length_b   1.000
_cell.length_c   1.000
_cell.angle_alpha   90.00
_cell.angle_beta   90.00
_cell.angle_gamma   90.00
#
_symmetry.space_group_name_H-M   'P 1'
#
loop_
_entity.id
_entity.type
_entity.pdbx_description
1 polymer ?
#
loop_
_entity_poly.entity_id
_entity_poly.type
_entity_poly.pdbx_seq_one_letter_code
_entity_poly.pdbx_strand_id
1 'polypeptide(L)'
;WERAGLPVARLRVLSVAEVRERLERGDPLLVVDVRQDAEWAEGSIPGAVHVEGGKLPSEGHALPMDRPIAVYCGHAARAATGLSLLERLGFRDLSLVDGGFGAWKRAGYPIQRAPVRSDPGEGAR
;
A
#
# COMPACT_ATOMS: atom_id res chain seq x y z
N TRP A 1 -21.62 -9.45 10.11
CA TRP A 1 -21.24 -9.27 9.89
C TRP A 1 -21.47 -9.25 9.18
N GLU A 2 -21.46 -9.41 9.08
CA GLU A 2 -21.51 -9.36 8.62
C GLU A 2 -21.92 -8.99 8.11
N ARG A 3 -22.07 -8.99 7.98
CA ARG A 3 -22.44 -8.51 7.73
C ARG A 3 -22.60 -7.79 7.13
N ALA A 4 -22.99 -7.50 7.08
CA ALA A 4 -23.28 -6.65 6.35
C ALA A 4 -22.60 -6.57 5.25
N GLY A 5 -22.82 -7.14 4.71
CA GLY A 5 -22.38 -7.17 3.59
C GLY A 5 -21.24 -6.78 3.32
N LEU A 6 -20.80 -7.10 3.74
CA LEU A 6 -19.94 -6.48 3.49
C LEU A 6 -19.04 -6.86 2.66
N PRO A 7 -18.60 -6.05 1.97
CA PRO A 7 -17.54 -6.12 1.10
C PRO A 7 -16.35 -6.69 1.76
N VAL A 8 -16.35 -6.64 2.99
CA VAL A 8 -15.35 -7.33 3.73
C VAL A 8 -15.21 -8.76 3.34
N ALA A 9 -16.29 -9.35 2.84
CA ALA A 9 -16.23 -10.74 2.40
C ALA A 9 -15.28 -10.94 1.23
N ARG A 10 -14.95 -9.85 0.51
CA ARG A 10 -14.05 -9.95 -0.60
C ARG A 10 -12.65 -9.53 -0.27
N LEU A 11 -12.43 -9.06 0.94
CA LEU A 11 -11.12 -8.61 1.35
C LEU A 11 -10.16 -9.78 1.41
N ARG A 12 -9.06 -9.67 0.74
CA ARG A 12 -8.00 -10.65 0.80
C ARG A 12 -6.89 -10.13 1.68
N VAL A 13 -6.19 -11.05 2.31
CA VAL A 13 -5.03 -10.70 3.11
C VAL A 13 -3.84 -11.40 2.48
N LEU A 14 -2.82 -10.64 2.13
CA LEU A 14 -1.59 -11.17 1.57
C LEU A 14 -0.49 -11.10 2.61
N SER A 15 0.27 -12.19 2.76
CA SER A 15 1.45 -12.13 3.60
C SER A 15 2.53 -11.32 2.89
N VAL A 16 3.51 -10.85 3.66
CA VAL A 16 4.62 -10.13 3.03
C VAL A 16 5.38 -11.03 2.07
N ALA A 17 5.44 -12.33 2.36
CA ALA A 17 6.09 -13.27 1.44
C ALA A 17 5.35 -13.34 0.12
N GLU A 18 4.02 -13.37 0.16
CA GLU A 18 3.22 -13.40 -1.06
C GLU A 18 3.39 -12.11 -1.87
N VAL A 19 3.42 -10.97 -1.18
CA VAL A 19 3.63 -9.70 -1.86
C VAL A 19 4.99 -9.70 -2.54
N ARG A 20 6.03 -10.12 -1.81
CA ARG A 20 7.37 -10.14 -2.39
C ARG A 20 7.43 -11.06 -3.60
N GLU A 21 6.83 -12.23 -3.50
CA GLU A 21 6.85 -13.17 -4.59
C GLU A 21 6.17 -12.59 -5.84
N ARG A 22 5.03 -11.94 -5.65
CA ARG A 22 4.30 -11.36 -6.76
C ARG A 22 5.08 -10.23 -7.41
N LEU A 23 5.74 -9.41 -6.60
CA LEU A 23 6.56 -8.33 -7.15
C LEU A 23 7.75 -8.87 -7.92
N GLU A 24 8.38 -9.93 -7.42
CA GLU A 24 9.53 -10.52 -8.09
C GLU A 24 9.14 -11.18 -9.41
N ARG A 25 7.92 -11.69 -9.50
CA ARG A 25 7.44 -12.28 -10.75
C ARG A 25 7.06 -11.23 -11.79
N GLY A 26 6.98 -9.96 -11.38
CA GLY A 26 6.53 -8.92 -12.29
C GLY A 26 5.03 -8.85 -12.42
N ASP A 27 4.27 -9.39 -11.47
CA ASP A 27 2.82 -9.28 -11.48
C ASP A 27 2.40 -7.82 -11.43
N PRO A 28 1.24 -7.49 -11.99
CA PRO A 28 0.79 -6.09 -12.01
C PRO A 28 0.24 -5.59 -10.68
N LEU A 29 0.61 -6.21 -9.59
CA LEU A 29 0.18 -5.79 -8.26
C LEU A 29 0.73 -4.40 -7.93
N LEU A 30 -0.17 -3.48 -7.57
CA LEU A 30 0.23 -2.16 -7.12
C LEU A 30 0.20 -2.15 -5.60
N VAL A 31 1.31 -1.82 -4.99
CA VAL A 31 1.41 -1.76 -3.53
C VAL A 31 1.27 -0.30 -3.12
N VAL A 32 0.34 -0.01 -2.22
CA VAL A 32 0.03 1.35 -1.80
C VAL A 32 0.36 1.50 -0.32
N ASP A 33 1.20 2.48 -0.02
CA ASP A 33 1.61 2.79 1.33
C ASP A 33 0.75 3.95 1.84
N VAL A 34 -0.01 3.72 2.91
CA VAL A 34 -0.88 4.77 3.45
C VAL A 34 -0.32 5.38 4.73
N ARG A 35 0.96 5.17 4.99
CA ARG A 35 1.61 5.74 6.17
C ARG A 35 1.87 7.22 5.96
N GLN A 36 2.34 7.87 7.02
CA GLN A 36 2.66 9.30 6.96
C GLN A 36 3.94 9.54 6.17
N ASP A 37 4.13 10.78 5.74
CA ASP A 37 5.28 11.15 4.93
C ASP A 37 6.60 10.80 5.60
N ALA A 38 6.71 11.04 6.90
CA ALA A 38 7.96 10.76 7.60
C ALA A 38 8.28 9.27 7.61
N GLU A 39 7.25 8.44 7.73
CA GLU A 39 7.46 6.99 7.71
C GLU A 39 7.88 6.53 6.32
N TRP A 40 7.25 7.08 5.31
CA TRP A 40 7.59 6.77 3.91
C TRP A 40 9.05 7.15 3.63
N ALA A 41 9.48 8.29 4.11
CA ALA A 41 10.84 8.75 3.85
C ALA A 41 11.89 7.83 4.46
N GLU A 42 11.55 7.13 5.54
CA GLU A 42 12.50 6.25 6.18
C GLU A 42 12.63 4.89 5.50
N GLY A 43 11.68 4.55 4.67
CA GLY A 43 11.75 3.29 3.96
C GLY A 43 10.37 2.80 3.58
N SER A 44 10.31 2.02 2.51
CA SER A 44 9.04 1.49 2.01
C SER A 44 9.29 0.18 1.27
N ILE A 45 8.20 -0.49 0.94
CA ILE A 45 8.29 -1.68 0.08
C ILE A 45 8.67 -1.20 -1.31
N PRO A 46 9.68 -1.83 -1.95
CA PRO A 46 10.11 -1.39 -3.27
C PRO A 46 8.96 -1.38 -4.27
N GLY A 47 8.87 -0.30 -5.03
CA GLY A 47 7.83 -0.16 -6.04
C GLY A 47 6.50 0.35 -5.52
N ALA A 48 6.37 0.55 -4.21
CA ALA A 48 5.12 1.04 -3.65
C ALA A 48 4.91 2.50 -4.02
N VAL A 49 3.64 2.89 -4.15
CA VAL A 49 3.29 4.29 -4.29
C VAL A 49 2.77 4.77 -2.95
N HIS A 50 2.95 6.03 -2.67
CA HIS A 50 2.59 6.60 -1.38
C HIS A 50 1.38 7.50 -1.51
N VAL A 51 0.31 7.15 -0.79
CA VAL A 51 -0.85 8.03 -0.64
C VAL A 51 -1.22 7.99 0.83
N GLU A 52 -0.84 9.03 1.56
CA GLU A 52 -1.14 9.08 2.99
C GLU A 52 -2.63 8.88 3.21
N GLY A 53 -2.99 8.12 4.26
CA GLY A 53 -4.37 7.75 4.48
C GLY A 53 -5.33 8.92 4.49
N GLY A 54 -4.91 10.05 5.06
CA GLY A 54 -5.75 11.23 5.11
C GLY A 54 -5.99 11.87 3.73
N LYS A 55 -5.19 11.53 2.75
CA LYS A 55 -5.34 12.06 1.39
C LYS A 55 -6.07 11.11 0.46
N LEU A 56 -6.37 9.91 0.90
CA LEU A 56 -7.09 8.96 0.06
C LEU A 56 -8.42 9.48 -0.46
N PRO A 57 -9.21 10.21 0.34
CA PRO A 57 -10.49 10.69 -0.20
C PRO A 57 -10.32 11.59 -1.41
N SER A 58 -9.24 12.35 -1.49
CA SER A 58 -9.03 13.25 -2.62
C SER A 58 -8.11 12.68 -3.68
N GLU A 59 -7.18 11.81 -3.31
CA GLU A 59 -6.16 11.32 -4.24
C GLU A 59 -6.35 9.86 -4.65
N GLY A 60 -7.16 9.11 -3.93
CA GLY A 60 -7.29 7.69 -4.21
C GLY A 60 -7.79 7.39 -5.60
N HIS A 61 -8.66 8.23 -6.13
CA HIS A 61 -9.23 7.99 -7.45
C HIS A 61 -8.20 8.13 -8.57
N ALA A 62 -7.03 8.66 -8.27
CA ALA A 62 -5.96 8.71 -9.27
C ALA A 62 -5.25 7.38 -9.42
N LEU A 63 -5.50 6.43 -8.52
CA LEU A 63 -4.89 5.12 -8.61
C LEU A 63 -5.57 4.31 -9.71
N PRO A 64 -4.84 3.42 -10.40
CA PRO A 64 -5.45 2.63 -11.45
C PRO A 64 -6.43 1.61 -10.88
N MET A 65 -7.56 1.44 -11.56
CA MET A 65 -8.58 0.48 -11.16
C MET A 65 -8.47 -0.85 -11.90
N ASP A 66 -7.56 -0.94 -12.84
CA ASP A 66 -7.46 -2.11 -13.71
C ASP A 66 -6.40 -3.10 -13.26
N ARG A 67 -5.91 -2.96 -12.04
CA ARG A 67 -4.90 -3.89 -11.52
C ARG A 67 -5.14 -4.11 -10.04
N PRO A 68 -4.67 -5.24 -9.51
CA PRO A 68 -4.82 -5.51 -8.09
C PRO A 68 -4.03 -4.51 -7.26
N ILE A 69 -4.61 -4.14 -6.13
CA ILE A 69 -4.00 -3.17 -5.22
C ILE A 69 -3.85 -3.82 -3.85
N ALA A 70 -2.65 -3.74 -3.28
CA ALA A 70 -2.39 -4.19 -1.92
C ALA A 70 -2.00 -2.98 -1.09
N VAL A 71 -2.70 -2.78 0.02
CA VAL A 71 -2.52 -1.61 0.87
C VAL A 71 -1.81 -2.01 2.15
N TYR A 72 -0.84 -1.22 2.59
CA TYR A 72 -0.17 -1.50 3.84
C TYR A 72 0.08 -0.21 4.63
N CYS A 73 0.28 -0.38 5.94
CA CYS A 73 0.73 0.69 6.81
C CYS A 73 1.79 0.10 7.74
N GLY A 74 2.11 0.77 8.83
CA GLY A 74 3.08 0.24 9.78
C GLY A 74 2.59 -1.05 10.43
N HIS A 75 1.33 -1.05 10.79
CA HIS A 75 0.65 -2.23 11.35
C HIS A 75 -0.48 -2.59 10.41
N ALA A 76 -1.67 -2.78 10.86
CA ALA A 76 -2.76 -3.12 9.96
C ALA A 76 -3.92 -2.14 10.02
N ALA A 77 -4.01 -1.38 11.11
CA ALA A 77 -5.23 -0.59 11.36
C ALA A 77 -5.48 0.50 10.33
N ARG A 78 -4.45 1.26 9.98
CA ARG A 78 -4.62 2.35 9.01
C ARG A 78 -4.91 1.82 7.62
N ALA A 79 -4.30 0.67 7.29
CA ALA A 79 -4.52 0.08 5.97
C ALA A 79 -5.95 -0.41 5.81
N ALA A 80 -6.53 -0.95 6.87
CA ALA A 80 -7.92 -1.41 6.81
C ALA A 80 -8.87 -0.25 6.50
N THR A 81 -8.64 0.90 7.13
CA THR A 81 -9.42 2.08 6.84
C THR A 81 -9.23 2.53 5.40
N GLY A 82 -7.99 2.48 4.92
CA GLY A 82 -7.70 2.84 3.53
C GLY A 82 -8.41 1.95 2.54
N LEU A 83 -8.46 0.65 2.83
CA LEU A 83 -9.16 -0.28 1.96
C LEU A 83 -10.65 0.02 1.89
N SER A 84 -11.26 0.37 3.02
CA SER A 84 -12.66 0.73 3.03
C SER A 84 -12.93 1.95 2.16
N LEU A 85 -12.04 2.94 2.25
CA LEU A 85 -12.17 4.13 1.43
C LEU A 85 -12.04 3.81 -0.05
N LEU A 86 -11.06 3.01 -0.43
CA LEU A 86 -10.86 2.65 -1.82
C LEU A 86 -12.05 1.88 -2.36
N GLU A 87 -12.62 1.01 -1.55
CA GLU A 87 -13.79 0.28 -1.99
C GLU A 87 -14.95 1.21 -2.28
N ARG A 88 -15.14 2.24 -1.45
CA ARG A 88 -16.19 3.21 -1.71
C ARG A 88 -15.93 4.00 -2.98
N LEU A 89 -14.67 4.15 -3.37
CA LEU A 89 -14.33 4.82 -4.61
C LEU A 89 -14.49 3.93 -5.83
N GLY A 90 -14.84 2.67 -5.63
CA GLY A 90 -15.12 1.77 -6.75
C GLY A 90 -14.05 0.75 -7.04
N PHE A 91 -12.99 0.72 -6.26
CA PHE A 91 -11.95 -0.29 -6.45
C PHE A 91 -12.46 -1.64 -5.98
N ARG A 92 -12.10 -2.69 -6.70
CA ARG A 92 -12.63 -4.01 -6.42
C ARG A 92 -11.59 -5.04 -6.03
N ASP A 93 -10.42 -5.00 -6.65
CA ASP A 93 -9.40 -6.01 -6.40
C ASP A 93 -8.43 -5.46 -5.36
N LEU A 94 -8.81 -5.58 -4.11
CA LEU A 94 -8.10 -4.98 -2.99
C LEU A 94 -7.61 -6.06 -2.04
N SER A 95 -6.43 -5.85 -1.47
CA SER A 95 -5.84 -6.75 -0.48
C SER A 95 -5.18 -5.95 0.61
N LEU A 96 -5.12 -6.55 1.79
CA LEU A 96 -4.40 -6.00 2.93
C LEU A 96 -3.08 -6.75 3.07
N VAL A 97 -2.00 -6.02 3.26
CA VAL A 97 -0.71 -6.66 3.53
C VAL A 97 -0.64 -6.95 5.03
N ASP A 98 -0.61 -8.23 5.36
CA ASP A 98 -0.63 -8.68 6.74
C ASP A 98 0.61 -8.21 7.49
N GLY A 99 0.41 -7.54 8.62
CA GLY A 99 1.50 -7.04 9.44
C GLY A 99 2.18 -5.80 8.90
N GLY A 100 1.83 -5.37 7.70
CA GLY A 100 2.32 -4.11 7.13
C GLY A 100 3.83 -4.04 7.00
N PHE A 101 4.35 -2.83 7.06
CA PHE A 101 5.77 -2.60 6.87
C PHE A 101 6.60 -3.24 7.99
N GLY A 102 6.05 -3.33 9.20
CA GLY A 102 6.75 -3.99 10.28
C GLY A 102 7.08 -5.44 9.94
N ALA A 103 6.11 -6.16 9.39
CA ALA A 103 6.33 -7.53 9.00
C ALA A 103 7.35 -7.65 7.86
N TRP A 104 7.29 -6.71 6.90
CA TRP A 104 8.23 -6.69 5.79
C TRP A 104 9.66 -6.55 6.30
N LYS A 105 9.88 -5.64 7.23
CA LYS A 105 11.21 -5.43 7.81
C LYS A 105 11.67 -6.63 8.61
N ARG A 106 10.77 -7.21 9.41
CA ARG A 106 11.16 -8.37 10.23
C ARG A 106 11.55 -9.56 9.38
N ALA A 107 10.98 -9.66 8.19
CA ALA A 107 11.34 -10.72 7.26
C ALA A 107 12.69 -10.49 6.60
N GLY A 108 13.27 -9.31 6.76
CA GLY A 108 14.55 -9.00 6.17
C GLY A 108 14.49 -8.70 4.68
N TYR A 109 13.33 -8.35 4.18
CA TYR A 109 13.17 -8.09 2.75
C TYR A 109 13.72 -6.71 2.38
N PRO A 110 14.03 -6.50 1.10
CA PRO A 110 14.61 -5.23 0.66
C PRO A 110 13.71 -4.04 0.94
N ILE A 111 14.30 -2.94 1.28
CA ILE A 111 13.60 -1.70 1.58
C ILE A 111 14.07 -0.63 0.61
N GLN A 112 13.11 0.09 0.03
CA GLN A 112 13.39 1.21 -0.82
C GLN A 112 13.30 2.47 0.02
N ARG A 113 14.29 3.36 -0.12
CA ARG A 113 14.21 4.66 0.53
C ARG A 113 13.81 5.70 -0.48
N ALA A 114 12.92 6.59 -0.07
CA ALA A 114 12.47 7.62 -0.97
C ALA A 114 13.66 8.47 -1.40
N PRO A 115 13.73 8.86 -2.67
CA PRO A 115 14.76 9.79 -3.11
C PRO A 115 14.59 11.09 -2.36
N VAL A 116 15.69 11.65 -2.03
CA VAL A 116 15.63 12.95 -1.47
C VAL A 116 15.16 13.87 -2.55
N ARG A 117 14.25 14.32 -2.60
CA ARG A 117 13.65 14.92 -3.63
C ARG A 117 13.86 15.94 -3.92
N SER A 118 13.94 15.59 -4.05
CA SER A 118 14.04 16.01 -4.34
C SER A 118 14.20 16.77 -4.88
N ASP A 119 14.37 17.00 -4.88
CA ASP A 119 14.64 17.55 -5.18
C ASP A 119 15.11 17.91 -5.98
N PRO A 120 14.61 18.13 -6.41
CA PRO A 120 15.11 18.25 -7.45
C PRO A 120 16.02 18.98 -7.59
N GLY A 121 16.10 19.41 -7.31
CA GLY A 121 16.91 19.97 -7.38
C GLY A 121 17.96 19.65 -7.03
N GLU A 122 17.90 19.18 -6.72
CA GLU A 122 18.70 18.84 -6.49
C GLU A 122 19.15 18.25 -7.05
N GLY A 123 18.81 18.20 -7.36
CA GLY A 123 19.10 17.61 -7.73
C GLY A 123 19.76 17.56 -8.44
N ALA A 124 19.63 17.74 -8.72
CA ALA A 124 20.26 17.60 -9.43
C ALA A 124 21.23 18.11 -9.36
N ARG A 125 21.50 18.40 -9.06
CA ARG A 125 22.12 18.75 -8.93
C ARG A 125 22.76 18.53 -9.09
#